data_b40e0b3248d94c976fc575f0ea203a47
#
_entry.id   b40e0b3248d94c976fc575f0ea203a47
#
_cell.length_a   1.000
_cell.length_b   1.000
_cell.length_c   1.000
_cell.angle_alpha   90.00
_cell.angle_beta   90.00
_cell.angle_gamma   90.00
#
_symmetry.space_group_name_H-M   'P 1'
#
loop_
_entity.id
_entity.type
_entity.pdbx_description
1 polymer ?
#
loop_
_entity_poly.entity_id
_entity_poly.type
_entity_poly.pdbx_seq_one_letter_code
_entity_poly.pdbx_strand_id
1 'polypeptide(L)'
;LNMDNSLSNIITMETNNQSSLRTVEWKNNKVVMIDQTKLPNELVFVEYDDFNQVADAIRTLVVRGAPAIGVSGAFGLALAVIQSRSSTKAELLSDLEKARQILFATRPTAVNLGWGLDKIMNVAKLGDSIEQIKELVISKAKKIADEDIEINKIMGKNGSVLFENNDTIMTHCNAGALATVAYGTALGVIRATRESGKNVKVIATETRPIQQGSRLTAFELKHDGFDVSLVPDTAVGYSMANGLVNKVVVGADRIVKTGHVFNKIGTYQVATMAKQHGI
;
A
#
# COMPACT_ATOMS: atom_id res chain seq x y z
N LEU A 1 -19.25 30.94 -6.75
CA LEU A 1 -17.87 30.79 -6.25
C LEU A 1 -17.95 30.60 -4.73
N ASN A 2 -18.15 29.35 -4.27
CA ASN A 2 -17.96 28.96 -2.88
C ASN A 2 -16.73 28.04 -2.85
N MET A 3 -15.57 28.65 -2.59
CA MET A 3 -14.41 27.97 -2.07
C MET A 3 -14.48 28.14 -0.55
N ASP A 4 -14.85 27.09 0.17
CA ASP A 4 -14.51 26.91 1.59
C ASP A 4 -15.24 25.66 2.11
N ASN A 5 -14.54 24.53 2.05
CA ASN A 5 -14.79 23.37 2.95
C ASN A 5 -13.75 22.26 2.81
N SER A 6 -12.57 22.51 2.23
CA SER A 6 -11.54 21.47 2.04
C SER A 6 -10.37 21.49 3.05
N LEU A 7 -10.35 22.41 4.01
CA LEU A 7 -9.19 22.63 4.89
C LEU A 7 -9.34 22.05 6.31
N SER A 8 -10.48 21.45 6.67
CA SER A 8 -10.73 20.99 8.05
C SER A 8 -10.18 19.59 8.39
N ASN A 9 -9.57 18.86 7.44
CA ASN A 9 -9.17 17.47 7.64
C ASN A 9 -7.65 17.22 7.67
N ILE A 10 -6.83 18.27 7.83
CA ILE A 10 -5.37 18.13 7.88
C ILE A 10 -4.92 18.07 9.35
N ILE A 11 -4.37 16.92 9.76
CA ILE A 11 -3.67 16.78 11.04
C ILE A 11 -2.18 16.75 10.76
N THR A 12 -1.46 17.82 11.11
CA THR A 12 0.00 17.82 11.17
C THR A 12 0.41 17.16 12.49
N MET A 13 0.92 15.93 12.43
CA MET A 13 1.57 15.32 13.59
C MET A 13 3.03 15.76 13.61
N GLU A 14 3.46 16.35 14.73
CA GLU A 14 4.88 16.58 14.98
C GLU A 14 5.63 15.25 14.96
N THR A 15 6.71 15.18 14.17
CA THR A 15 7.56 14.01 13.98
C THR A 15 8.43 13.77 15.22
N ASN A 16 7.85 13.27 16.30
CA ASN A 16 8.58 12.71 17.43
C ASN A 16 8.23 11.24 17.58
N ASN A 17 9.12 10.41 17.14
CA ASN A 17 9.31 8.96 17.19
C ASN A 17 9.23 8.30 15.81
N GLN A 18 10.26 7.49 15.50
CA GLN A 18 10.36 6.58 14.36
C GLN A 18 9.26 5.49 14.42
N SER A 19 7.98 5.88 14.36
CA SER A 19 6.90 4.92 14.18
C SER A 19 6.86 4.52 12.70
N SER A 20 6.79 3.23 12.44
CA SER A 20 6.62 2.69 11.08
C SER A 20 5.44 3.36 10.39
N LEU A 21 5.62 3.80 9.14
CA LEU A 21 4.56 4.42 8.33
C LEU A 21 3.37 3.46 8.23
N ARG A 22 2.19 3.95 8.60
CA ARG A 22 0.92 3.26 8.41
C ARG A 22 0.10 4.02 7.36
N THR A 23 -0.07 3.40 6.21
CA THR A 23 -0.64 4.06 5.01
C THR A 23 -2.13 4.28 5.13
N VAL A 24 -2.85 3.34 5.71
CA VAL A 24 -4.29 3.41 5.93
C VAL A 24 -4.66 2.79 7.27
N GLU A 25 -5.52 3.48 8.02
CA GLU A 25 -5.93 3.08 9.37
C GLU A 25 -7.41 3.38 9.61
N TRP A 26 -8.06 2.53 10.40
CA TRP A 26 -9.38 2.81 10.96
C TRP A 26 -9.24 3.38 12.35
N LYS A 27 -9.66 4.62 12.56
CA LYS A 27 -9.56 5.33 13.85
C LYS A 27 -10.81 6.15 14.11
N ASN A 28 -11.44 5.97 15.25
CA ASN A 28 -12.63 6.75 15.68
C ASN A 28 -13.75 6.78 14.62
N ASN A 29 -14.05 5.62 13.99
CA ASN A 29 -15.02 5.49 12.90
C ASN A 29 -14.72 6.35 11.66
N LYS A 30 -13.45 6.66 11.44
CA LYS A 30 -12.92 7.32 10.25
C LYS A 30 -11.82 6.49 9.61
N VAL A 31 -11.56 6.75 8.35
CA VAL A 31 -10.41 6.22 7.63
C VAL A 31 -9.34 7.28 7.59
N VAL A 32 -8.18 7.01 8.17
CA VAL A 32 -7.01 7.88 8.13
C VAL A 32 -6.05 7.36 7.08
N MET A 33 -5.57 8.23 6.19
CA MET A 33 -4.62 7.87 5.13
C MET A 33 -3.45 8.84 5.06
N ILE A 34 -2.30 8.35 4.61
CA ILE A 34 -1.20 9.21 4.14
C ILE A 34 -1.57 9.72 2.75
N ASP A 35 -1.59 11.04 2.56
CA ASP A 35 -1.74 11.63 1.23
C ASP A 35 -0.42 11.49 0.45
N GLN A 36 -0.33 10.42 -0.35
CA GLN A 36 0.87 10.13 -1.14
C GLN A 36 1.09 11.09 -2.30
N THR A 37 0.11 11.93 -2.64
CA THR A 37 0.26 12.98 -3.67
C THR A 37 1.18 14.10 -3.20
N LYS A 38 1.30 14.29 -1.88
CA LYS A 38 2.16 15.30 -1.25
C LYS A 38 3.60 14.85 -1.05
N LEU A 39 3.84 13.53 -1.05
CA LEU A 39 5.18 12.98 -0.90
C LEU A 39 6.05 13.22 -2.14
N PRO A 40 7.36 13.44 -1.98
CA PRO A 40 8.14 13.37 -0.73
C PRO A 40 8.19 14.68 0.07
N ASN A 41 7.56 15.75 -0.41
CA ASN A 41 7.75 17.11 0.13
C ASN A 41 7.09 17.27 1.50
N GLU A 42 5.92 16.67 1.70
CA GLU A 42 5.12 16.80 2.91
C GLU A 42 4.53 15.43 3.30
N LEU A 43 4.66 15.05 4.57
CA LEU A 43 3.96 13.90 5.13
C LEU A 43 2.64 14.39 5.75
N VAL A 44 1.56 14.21 5.01
CA VAL A 44 0.22 14.68 5.39
C VAL A 44 -0.69 13.49 5.65
N PHE A 45 -1.40 13.51 6.77
CA PHE A 45 -2.46 12.56 7.08
C PHE A 45 -3.81 13.22 6.83
N VAL A 46 -4.71 12.50 6.16
CA VAL A 46 -6.07 12.94 5.87
C VAL A 46 -7.07 11.99 6.50
N GLU A 47 -8.16 12.53 7.04
CA GLU A 47 -9.23 11.75 7.64
C GLU A 47 -10.48 11.80 6.77
N TYR A 48 -11.11 10.65 6.57
CA TYR A 48 -12.33 10.49 5.81
C TYR A 48 -13.41 9.84 6.67
N ASP A 49 -14.58 10.43 6.68
CA ASP A 49 -15.77 9.91 7.35
C ASP A 49 -16.89 9.54 6.37
N ASP A 50 -16.66 9.72 5.07
CA ASP A 50 -17.56 9.36 3.97
C ASP A 50 -16.86 8.39 2.99
N PHE A 51 -17.56 7.32 2.60
CA PHE A 51 -17.03 6.34 1.64
C PHE A 51 -16.79 6.93 0.24
N ASN A 52 -17.51 7.99 -0.16
CA ASN A 52 -17.25 8.68 -1.42
C ASN A 52 -15.89 9.39 -1.38
N GLN A 53 -15.51 9.96 -0.25
CA GLN A 53 -14.18 10.55 -0.07
C GLN A 53 -13.07 9.48 -0.18
N VAL A 54 -13.31 8.27 0.36
CA VAL A 54 -12.39 7.13 0.17
C VAL A 54 -12.31 6.71 -1.30
N ALA A 55 -13.44 6.70 -2.01
CA ALA A 55 -13.46 6.43 -3.45
C ALA A 55 -12.65 7.46 -4.23
N ASP A 56 -12.77 8.74 -3.90
CA ASP A 56 -11.99 9.82 -4.51
C ASP A 56 -10.49 9.70 -4.17
N ALA A 57 -10.15 9.35 -2.93
CA ALA A 57 -8.77 9.12 -2.51
C ALA A 57 -8.09 7.99 -3.32
N ILE A 58 -8.81 6.90 -3.62
CA ILE A 58 -8.33 5.82 -4.48
C ILE A 58 -8.18 6.31 -5.94
N ARG A 59 -9.15 7.06 -6.44
CA ARG A 59 -9.17 7.57 -7.83
C ARG A 59 -8.04 8.56 -8.09
N THR A 60 -7.79 9.46 -7.15
CA THR A 60 -6.80 10.54 -7.24
C THR A 60 -5.40 10.15 -6.76
N LEU A 61 -5.19 8.89 -6.39
CA LEU A 61 -3.92 8.35 -5.92
C LEU A 61 -3.42 8.93 -4.58
N VAL A 62 -4.31 9.48 -3.76
CA VAL A 62 -4.02 9.75 -2.34
C VAL A 62 -3.53 8.48 -1.68
N VAL A 63 -4.19 7.34 -1.97
CA VAL A 63 -3.75 6.00 -1.65
C VAL A 63 -3.57 5.17 -2.92
N ARG A 64 -2.47 4.40 -3.00
CA ARG A 64 -2.15 3.52 -4.12
C ARG A 64 -1.40 2.28 -3.62
N GLY A 65 -1.19 1.28 -4.49
CA GLY A 65 -0.63 -0.03 -4.13
C GLY A 65 -1.74 -1.06 -3.92
N ALA A 66 -1.56 -2.26 -4.47
CA ALA A 66 -2.64 -3.24 -4.52
C ALA A 66 -3.19 -3.61 -3.13
N PRO A 67 -2.38 -3.94 -2.10
CA PRO A 67 -2.89 -4.21 -0.76
C PRO A 67 -3.55 -2.99 -0.13
N ALA A 68 -2.92 -1.81 -0.19
CA ALA A 68 -3.45 -0.59 0.41
C ALA A 68 -4.83 -0.22 -0.13
N ILE A 69 -5.05 -0.29 -1.45
CA ILE A 69 -6.36 0.01 -2.04
C ILE A 69 -7.41 -1.05 -1.72
N GLY A 70 -7.02 -2.32 -1.56
CA GLY A 70 -7.93 -3.37 -1.12
C GLY A 70 -8.47 -3.12 0.29
N VAL A 71 -7.59 -2.75 1.21
CA VAL A 71 -7.96 -2.37 2.59
C VAL A 71 -8.75 -1.07 2.60
N SER A 72 -8.36 -0.07 1.79
CA SER A 72 -9.10 1.19 1.67
C SER A 72 -10.53 0.96 1.19
N GLY A 73 -10.73 0.07 0.22
CA GLY A 73 -12.07 -0.34 -0.22
C GLY A 73 -12.89 -1.01 0.89
N ALA A 74 -12.25 -1.90 1.66
CA ALA A 74 -12.89 -2.54 2.81
C ALA A 74 -13.31 -1.51 3.88
N PHE A 75 -12.45 -0.55 4.20
CA PHE A 75 -12.79 0.55 5.10
C PHE A 75 -13.85 1.50 4.51
N GLY A 76 -13.86 1.72 3.20
CA GLY A 76 -14.92 2.47 2.52
C GLY A 76 -16.29 1.84 2.73
N LEU A 77 -16.43 0.49 2.62
CA LEU A 77 -17.66 -0.20 2.94
C LEU A 77 -18.00 -0.16 4.44
N ALA A 78 -16.99 -0.13 5.32
CA ALA A 78 -17.21 0.07 6.75
C ALA A 78 -17.76 1.48 7.06
N LEU A 79 -17.37 2.52 6.33
CA LEU A 79 -18.00 3.84 6.40
C LEU A 79 -19.43 3.80 5.86
N ALA A 80 -19.64 3.16 4.70
CA ALA A 80 -20.96 3.07 4.09
C ALA A 80 -21.98 2.39 5.02
N VAL A 81 -21.59 1.32 5.74
CA VAL A 81 -22.48 0.65 6.69
C VAL A 81 -22.83 1.52 7.90
N ILE A 82 -21.92 2.40 8.35
CA ILE A 82 -22.19 3.35 9.44
C ILE A 82 -23.14 4.46 8.96
N GLN A 83 -22.96 4.94 7.75
CA GLN A 83 -23.73 6.06 7.19
C GLN A 83 -25.13 5.65 6.75
N SER A 84 -25.36 4.38 6.47
CA SER A 84 -26.68 3.91 6.03
C SER A 84 -27.75 4.19 7.10
N ARG A 85 -28.87 4.74 6.64
CA ARG A 85 -30.07 4.99 7.45
C ARG A 85 -31.14 3.92 7.24
N SER A 86 -30.78 2.81 6.63
CA SER A 86 -31.70 1.70 6.36
C SER A 86 -32.29 1.16 7.63
N SER A 87 -33.57 0.81 7.57
CA SER A 87 -34.35 0.22 8.68
C SER A 87 -34.46 -1.30 8.57
N THR A 88 -34.10 -1.87 7.42
CA THR A 88 -34.15 -3.31 7.15
C THR A 88 -32.82 -3.85 6.65
N LYS A 89 -32.55 -5.14 6.89
CA LYS A 89 -31.36 -5.84 6.35
C LYS A 89 -31.31 -5.73 4.82
N ALA A 90 -32.44 -5.88 4.14
CA ALA A 90 -32.48 -5.85 2.67
C ALA A 90 -32.05 -4.47 2.12
N GLU A 91 -32.54 -3.39 2.72
CA GLU A 91 -32.16 -2.04 2.36
C GLU A 91 -30.67 -1.78 2.63
N LEU A 92 -30.17 -2.19 3.80
CA LEU A 92 -28.76 -2.03 4.15
C LEU A 92 -27.83 -2.76 3.16
N LEU A 93 -28.17 -4.00 2.78
CA LEU A 93 -27.39 -4.73 1.80
C LEU A 93 -27.44 -4.08 0.41
N SER A 94 -28.59 -3.49 0.04
CA SER A 94 -28.72 -2.70 -1.19
C SER A 94 -27.84 -1.45 -1.17
N ASP A 95 -27.78 -0.73 -0.05
CA ASP A 95 -26.92 0.46 0.10
C ASP A 95 -25.43 0.08 0.05
N LEU A 96 -25.05 -1.02 0.70
CA LEU A 96 -23.68 -1.53 0.61
C LEU A 96 -23.30 -1.94 -0.82
N GLU A 97 -24.22 -2.54 -1.58
CA GLU A 97 -23.94 -2.89 -2.99
C GLU A 97 -23.76 -1.64 -3.86
N LYS A 98 -24.53 -0.57 -3.65
CA LYS A 98 -24.32 0.71 -4.33
C LYS A 98 -22.94 1.30 -3.99
N ALA A 99 -22.57 1.33 -2.70
CA ALA A 99 -21.26 1.79 -2.25
C ALA A 99 -20.13 0.93 -2.85
N ARG A 100 -20.31 -0.40 -2.90
CA ARG A 100 -19.37 -1.33 -3.54
C ARG A 100 -19.14 -0.98 -5.01
N GLN A 101 -20.20 -0.71 -5.77
CA GLN A 101 -20.12 -0.34 -7.18
C GLN A 101 -19.33 0.99 -7.39
N ILE A 102 -19.60 2.00 -6.55
CA ILE A 102 -18.90 3.28 -6.59
C ILE A 102 -17.40 3.09 -6.30
N LEU A 103 -17.06 2.36 -5.23
CA LEU A 103 -15.67 2.07 -4.86
C LEU A 103 -14.96 1.26 -5.95
N PHE A 104 -15.60 0.20 -6.47
CA PHE A 104 -15.02 -0.64 -7.51
C PHE A 104 -14.75 0.14 -8.81
N ALA A 105 -15.65 1.04 -9.20
CA ALA A 105 -15.53 1.86 -10.41
C ALA A 105 -14.33 2.82 -10.37
N THR A 106 -13.73 3.08 -9.21
CA THR A 106 -12.54 3.93 -9.10
C THR A 106 -11.32 3.34 -9.79
N ARG A 107 -11.14 2.01 -9.71
CA ARG A 107 -10.05 1.26 -10.33
C ARG A 107 -10.48 -0.18 -10.68
N PRO A 108 -11.28 -0.38 -11.72
CA PRO A 108 -11.91 -1.68 -12.03
C PRO A 108 -10.90 -2.78 -12.39
N THR A 109 -9.68 -2.43 -12.79
CA THR A 109 -8.60 -3.40 -13.08
C THR A 109 -7.81 -3.81 -11.83
N ALA A 110 -8.02 -3.16 -10.69
CA ALA A 110 -7.31 -3.46 -9.45
C ALA A 110 -7.94 -4.66 -8.74
N VAL A 111 -7.36 -5.84 -8.93
CA VAL A 111 -7.87 -7.11 -8.40
C VAL A 111 -8.07 -7.07 -6.88
N ASN A 112 -7.13 -6.47 -6.15
CA ASN A 112 -7.21 -6.41 -4.68
C ASN A 112 -8.35 -5.52 -4.19
N LEU A 113 -8.73 -4.47 -4.95
CA LEU A 113 -9.89 -3.66 -4.60
C LEU A 113 -11.16 -4.52 -4.62
N GLY A 114 -11.41 -5.23 -5.74
CA GLY A 114 -12.55 -6.13 -5.85
C GLY A 114 -12.54 -7.22 -4.76
N TRP A 115 -11.38 -7.83 -4.50
CA TRP A 115 -11.21 -8.83 -3.45
C TRP A 115 -11.57 -8.26 -2.05
N GLY A 116 -11.10 -7.07 -1.69
CA GLY A 116 -11.40 -6.44 -0.41
C GLY A 116 -12.88 -6.15 -0.26
N LEU A 117 -13.51 -5.58 -1.29
CA LEU A 117 -14.94 -5.31 -1.33
C LEU A 117 -15.78 -6.60 -1.19
N ASP A 118 -15.43 -7.66 -1.92
CA ASP A 118 -16.13 -8.94 -1.88
C ASP A 118 -16.02 -9.61 -0.50
N LYS A 119 -14.87 -9.53 0.17
CA LYS A 119 -14.69 -10.02 1.54
C LYS A 119 -15.67 -9.35 2.52
N ILE A 120 -15.87 -8.05 2.39
CA ILE A 120 -16.80 -7.29 3.23
C ILE A 120 -18.26 -7.66 2.89
N MET A 121 -18.62 -7.68 1.60
CA MET A 121 -19.98 -8.04 1.19
C MET A 121 -20.38 -9.46 1.63
N ASN A 122 -19.43 -10.40 1.61
CA ASN A 122 -19.69 -11.76 2.05
C ASN A 122 -20.00 -11.85 3.56
N VAL A 123 -19.29 -11.10 4.41
CA VAL A 123 -19.61 -11.11 5.86
C VAL A 123 -20.86 -10.30 6.18
N ALA A 124 -21.17 -9.23 5.43
CA ALA A 124 -22.39 -8.46 5.59
C ALA A 124 -23.66 -9.32 5.41
N LYS A 125 -23.63 -10.28 4.49
CA LYS A 125 -24.74 -11.20 4.24
C LYS A 125 -25.05 -12.14 5.41
N LEU A 126 -24.05 -12.40 6.28
CA LEU A 126 -24.17 -13.34 7.40
C LEU A 126 -24.89 -12.75 8.63
N GLY A 127 -24.92 -11.43 8.76
CA GLY A 127 -25.60 -10.80 9.89
C GLY A 127 -27.10 -10.88 9.79
N ASP A 128 -27.79 -11.11 10.92
CA ASP A 128 -29.23 -11.24 11.00
C ASP A 128 -29.95 -9.92 11.33
N SER A 129 -29.23 -8.96 11.93
CA SER A 129 -29.74 -7.62 12.22
C SER A 129 -28.80 -6.54 11.62
N ILE A 130 -29.26 -5.29 11.55
CA ILE A 130 -28.50 -4.14 11.12
C ILE A 130 -27.25 -3.96 12.00
N GLU A 131 -27.41 -4.05 13.31
CA GLU A 131 -26.35 -3.91 14.31
C GLU A 131 -25.28 -4.98 14.10
N GLN A 132 -25.69 -6.22 13.92
CA GLN A 132 -24.79 -7.34 13.67
C GLN A 132 -24.03 -7.17 12.33
N ILE A 133 -24.71 -6.71 11.27
CA ILE A 133 -24.07 -6.43 9.99
C ILE A 133 -23.00 -5.35 10.16
N LYS A 134 -23.30 -4.25 10.86
CA LYS A 134 -22.34 -3.16 11.14
C LYS A 134 -21.10 -3.69 11.86
N GLU A 135 -21.31 -4.47 12.92
CA GLU A 135 -20.22 -5.06 13.70
C GLU A 135 -19.35 -5.99 12.86
N LEU A 136 -19.96 -6.91 12.12
CA LEU A 136 -19.26 -7.86 11.24
C LEU A 136 -18.43 -7.15 10.17
N VAL A 137 -18.99 -6.13 9.53
CA VAL A 137 -18.32 -5.36 8.46
C VAL A 137 -17.10 -4.61 9.02
N ILE A 138 -17.27 -3.87 10.11
CA ILE A 138 -16.19 -3.09 10.73
C ILE A 138 -15.10 -4.02 11.26
N SER A 139 -15.47 -5.10 11.96
CA SER A 139 -14.52 -6.08 12.48
C SER A 139 -13.74 -6.75 11.36
N LYS A 140 -14.41 -7.15 10.28
CA LYS A 140 -13.76 -7.78 9.12
C LYS A 140 -12.81 -6.82 8.41
N ALA A 141 -13.20 -5.56 8.23
CA ALA A 141 -12.34 -4.56 7.61
C ALA A 141 -11.04 -4.33 8.40
N LYS A 142 -11.14 -4.20 9.73
CA LYS A 142 -9.97 -4.10 10.61
C LYS A 142 -9.11 -5.36 10.54
N LYS A 143 -9.72 -6.54 10.57
CA LYS A 143 -9.00 -7.81 10.47
C LYS A 143 -8.23 -7.95 9.15
N ILE A 144 -8.79 -7.50 8.02
CA ILE A 144 -8.09 -7.50 6.72
C ILE A 144 -6.84 -6.60 6.80
N ALA A 145 -6.92 -5.44 7.46
CA ALA A 145 -5.77 -4.56 7.62
C ALA A 145 -4.68 -5.18 8.51
N ASP A 146 -5.05 -5.82 9.60
CA ASP A 146 -4.10 -6.48 10.50
C ASP A 146 -3.47 -7.71 9.84
N GLU A 147 -4.25 -8.51 9.11
CA GLU A 147 -3.77 -9.64 8.31
C GLU A 147 -2.73 -9.19 7.25
N ASP A 148 -2.94 -8.04 6.59
CA ASP A 148 -1.98 -7.50 5.63
C ASP A 148 -0.62 -7.22 6.28
N ILE A 149 -0.61 -6.59 7.44
CA ILE A 149 0.62 -6.29 8.18
C ILE A 149 1.37 -7.58 8.54
N GLU A 150 0.68 -8.56 9.10
CA GLU A 150 1.28 -9.82 9.52
C GLU A 150 1.83 -10.64 8.33
N ILE A 151 1.10 -10.69 7.22
CA ILE A 151 1.56 -11.33 5.98
C ILE A 151 2.84 -10.66 5.47
N ASN A 152 2.90 -9.33 5.49
CA ASN A 152 4.08 -8.60 5.04
C ASN A 152 5.29 -8.83 5.95
N LYS A 153 5.11 -8.89 7.27
CA LYS A 153 6.18 -9.24 8.22
C LYS A 153 6.69 -10.67 8.00
N ILE A 154 5.80 -11.65 7.82
CA ILE A 154 6.18 -13.03 7.54
C ILE A 154 6.95 -13.12 6.21
N MET A 155 6.48 -12.44 5.17
CA MET A 155 7.16 -12.35 3.88
C MET A 155 8.55 -11.73 4.04
N GLY A 156 8.65 -10.62 4.79
CA GLY A 156 9.91 -9.96 5.10
C GLY A 156 10.90 -10.89 5.77
N LYS A 157 10.47 -11.58 6.83
CA LYS A 157 11.29 -12.56 7.56
C LYS A 157 11.76 -13.70 6.65
N ASN A 158 10.88 -14.27 5.84
CA ASN A 158 11.23 -15.36 4.93
C ASN A 158 12.17 -14.90 3.81
N GLY A 159 12.03 -13.67 3.32
CA GLY A 159 12.91 -13.11 2.29
C GLY A 159 14.27 -12.67 2.83
N SER A 160 14.35 -12.24 4.09
CA SER A 160 15.58 -11.69 4.68
C SER A 160 16.76 -12.70 4.75
N VAL A 161 16.46 -14.00 4.73
CA VAL A 161 17.48 -15.06 4.72
C VAL A 161 18.29 -15.12 3.43
N LEU A 162 17.79 -14.52 2.34
CA LEU A 162 18.45 -14.47 1.04
C LEU A 162 19.50 -13.35 0.93
N PHE A 163 19.59 -12.48 1.93
CA PHE A 163 20.49 -11.33 1.93
C PHE A 163 21.60 -11.51 2.97
N GLU A 164 22.76 -10.94 2.64
CA GLU A 164 23.94 -11.00 3.48
C GLU A 164 24.28 -9.63 4.09
N ASN A 165 25.18 -9.62 5.05
CA ASN A 165 25.68 -8.38 5.63
C ASN A 165 26.47 -7.60 4.57
N ASN A 166 26.25 -6.29 4.49
CA ASN A 166 26.81 -5.36 3.52
C ASN A 166 26.31 -5.54 2.06
N ASP A 167 25.23 -6.29 1.84
CA ASP A 167 24.60 -6.29 0.52
C ASP A 167 24.13 -4.89 0.13
N THR A 168 24.36 -4.54 -1.14
CA THR A 168 23.70 -3.40 -1.80
C THR A 168 22.53 -3.93 -2.62
N ILE A 169 21.33 -3.57 -2.21
CA ILE A 169 20.08 -4.10 -2.74
C ILE A 169 19.45 -3.09 -3.69
N MET A 170 19.23 -3.48 -4.96
CA MET A 170 18.47 -2.66 -5.88
C MET A 170 16.98 -2.97 -5.77
N THR A 171 16.15 -1.92 -5.80
CA THR A 171 14.70 -2.05 -5.88
C THR A 171 14.10 -1.10 -6.92
N HIS A 172 12.92 -1.44 -7.43
CA HIS A 172 12.22 -0.70 -8.48
C HIS A 172 10.76 -0.46 -8.10
N CYS A 173 10.21 0.69 -8.45
CA CYS A 173 8.88 1.16 -8.07
C CYS A 173 8.76 1.39 -6.55
N ASN A 174 7.57 1.20 -6.00
CA ASN A 174 7.37 1.21 -4.56
C ASN A 174 6.50 0.02 -4.15
N ALA A 175 7.12 -0.89 -3.41
CA ALA A 175 6.50 -2.04 -2.79
C ALA A 175 6.81 -2.07 -1.27
N GLY A 176 6.70 -0.91 -0.66
CA GLY A 176 6.93 -0.66 0.76
C GLY A 176 5.65 -0.46 1.56
N ALA A 177 5.79 0.15 2.73
CA ALA A 177 4.68 0.48 3.63
C ALA A 177 3.61 1.31 2.91
N LEU A 178 4.02 2.25 2.05
CA LEU A 178 3.11 3.10 1.27
C LEU A 178 2.30 2.34 0.21
N ALA A 179 2.63 1.09 -0.10
CA ALA A 179 1.88 0.25 -1.03
C ALA A 179 0.95 -0.76 -0.34
N THR A 180 1.09 -0.91 0.97
CA THR A 180 0.38 -1.85 1.85
C THR A 180 -0.28 -1.10 2.99
N VAL A 181 -0.75 -1.78 4.02
CA VAL A 181 -1.20 -1.11 5.24
C VAL A 181 0.00 -0.57 6.02
N ALA A 182 1.05 -1.41 6.16
CA ALA A 182 2.31 -1.06 6.80
C ALA A 182 3.38 -2.10 6.44
N TYR A 183 4.65 -1.81 6.72
CA TYR A 183 5.81 -2.68 6.57
C TYR A 183 6.25 -2.91 5.12
N GLY A 184 5.34 -3.21 4.20
CA GLY A 184 5.63 -3.43 2.79
C GLY A 184 6.04 -4.86 2.44
N THR A 185 6.08 -5.15 1.14
CA THR A 185 6.50 -6.44 0.59
C THR A 185 8.00 -6.46 0.30
N ALA A 186 8.46 -5.95 -0.84
CA ALA A 186 9.90 -5.89 -1.17
C ALA A 186 10.70 -5.05 -0.16
N LEU A 187 10.20 -3.87 0.24
CA LEU A 187 10.86 -3.08 1.26
C LEU A 187 10.68 -3.68 2.66
N GLY A 188 9.66 -4.49 2.88
CA GLY A 188 9.51 -5.32 4.08
C GLY A 188 10.63 -6.35 4.21
N VAL A 189 11.07 -6.95 3.10
CA VAL A 189 12.26 -7.84 3.10
C VAL A 189 13.52 -7.06 3.49
N ILE A 190 13.70 -5.84 2.95
CA ILE A 190 14.84 -4.98 3.31
C ILE A 190 14.80 -4.62 4.81
N ARG A 191 13.61 -4.27 5.35
CA ARG A 191 13.41 -4.00 6.78
C ARG A 191 13.77 -5.20 7.64
N ALA A 192 13.22 -6.37 7.32
CA ALA A 192 13.49 -7.62 8.02
C ALA A 192 14.98 -8.02 7.96
N THR A 193 15.66 -7.72 6.85
CA THR A 193 17.10 -7.95 6.73
C THR A 193 17.87 -7.12 7.75
N ARG A 194 17.55 -5.83 7.90
CA ARG A 194 18.16 -4.99 8.92
C ARG A 194 17.77 -5.41 10.34
N GLU A 195 16.51 -5.75 10.58
CA GLU A 195 16.02 -6.25 11.87
C GLU A 195 16.73 -7.54 12.31
N SER A 196 17.21 -8.35 11.36
CA SER A 196 18.05 -9.53 11.64
C SER A 196 19.51 -9.20 11.97
N GLY A 197 19.87 -7.93 12.11
CA GLY A 197 21.21 -7.46 12.46
C GLY A 197 22.18 -7.28 11.29
N LYS A 198 21.69 -7.37 10.04
CA LYS A 198 22.51 -7.17 8.85
C LYS A 198 22.46 -5.69 8.42
N ASN A 199 23.64 -5.15 8.09
CA ASN A 199 23.73 -3.83 7.50
C ASN A 199 23.60 -3.94 5.97
N VAL A 200 22.68 -3.19 5.37
CA VAL A 200 22.45 -3.21 3.93
C VAL A 200 22.28 -1.79 3.39
N LYS A 201 22.68 -1.58 2.14
CA LYS A 201 22.47 -0.35 1.40
C LYS A 201 21.40 -0.57 0.34
N VAL A 202 20.70 0.49 -0.06
CA VAL A 202 19.64 0.39 -1.05
C VAL A 202 19.91 1.33 -2.22
N ILE A 203 19.76 0.83 -3.43
CA ILE A 203 19.68 1.62 -4.65
C ILE A 203 18.24 1.55 -5.15
N ALA A 204 17.53 2.68 -5.11
CA ALA A 204 16.20 2.80 -5.67
C ALA A 204 16.27 3.41 -7.07
N THR A 205 15.59 2.81 -8.04
CA THR A 205 15.41 3.47 -9.35
C THR A 205 14.30 4.50 -9.26
N GLU A 206 14.34 5.57 -10.05
CA GLU A 206 13.34 6.65 -10.00
C GLU A 206 11.93 6.20 -10.38
N THR A 207 11.82 5.24 -11.28
CA THR A 207 10.55 4.67 -11.79
C THR A 207 9.70 5.67 -12.55
N ARG A 208 10.14 6.04 -13.76
CA ARG A 208 9.33 6.88 -14.66
C ARG A 208 8.04 6.17 -15.08
N PRO A 209 6.94 6.88 -15.45
CA PRO A 209 6.81 8.35 -15.45
C PRO A 209 6.32 8.94 -14.11
N ILE A 210 5.68 8.15 -13.21
CA ILE A 210 5.05 8.67 -11.98
C ILE A 210 6.04 8.77 -10.81
N GLN A 211 7.26 8.24 -10.99
CA GLN A 211 8.38 8.38 -10.07
C GLN A 211 8.12 7.79 -8.67
N GLN A 212 7.48 6.59 -8.61
CA GLN A 212 7.23 5.93 -7.34
C GLN A 212 8.52 5.60 -6.57
N GLY A 213 9.62 5.32 -7.27
CA GLY A 213 10.91 5.08 -6.64
C GLY A 213 11.48 6.32 -5.98
N SER A 214 11.55 7.43 -6.71
CA SER A 214 12.09 8.69 -6.16
C SER A 214 11.17 9.34 -5.14
N ARG A 215 9.86 9.34 -5.39
CA ARG A 215 8.90 10.03 -4.53
C ARG A 215 8.54 9.24 -3.27
N LEU A 216 8.42 7.92 -3.37
CA LEU A 216 7.87 7.10 -2.31
C LEU A 216 8.92 6.15 -1.70
N THR A 217 9.64 5.38 -2.51
CA THR A 217 10.63 4.40 -2.00
C THR A 217 11.81 5.09 -1.33
N ALA A 218 12.39 6.10 -1.97
CA ALA A 218 13.48 6.85 -1.36
C ALA A 218 13.03 7.58 -0.09
N PHE A 219 11.81 8.14 -0.09
CA PHE A 219 11.22 8.79 1.08
C PHE A 219 11.08 7.80 2.26
N GLU A 220 10.39 6.67 2.09
CA GLU A 220 10.12 5.75 3.20
C GLU A 220 11.39 5.07 3.72
N LEU A 221 12.34 4.71 2.84
CA LEU A 221 13.62 4.14 3.26
C LEU A 221 14.47 5.17 4.03
N LYS A 222 14.48 6.42 3.59
CA LYS A 222 15.17 7.49 4.32
C LYS A 222 14.50 7.79 5.66
N HIS A 223 13.16 7.80 5.70
CA HIS A 223 12.40 7.93 6.94
C HIS A 223 12.75 6.82 7.93
N ASP A 224 12.96 5.59 7.48
CA ASP A 224 13.38 4.45 8.29
C ASP A 224 14.90 4.46 8.61
N GLY A 225 15.67 5.44 8.14
CA GLY A 225 17.10 5.58 8.42
C GLY A 225 18.00 4.61 7.62
N PHE A 226 17.56 4.17 6.44
CA PHE A 226 18.43 3.42 5.52
C PHE A 226 19.39 4.33 4.75
N ASP A 227 20.58 3.80 4.41
CA ASP A 227 21.46 4.36 3.40
C ASP A 227 20.86 4.06 2.01
N VAL A 228 20.25 5.07 1.40
CA VAL A 228 19.53 4.94 0.12
C VAL A 228 20.11 5.89 -0.91
N SER A 229 20.46 5.34 -2.07
CA SER A 229 20.84 6.09 -3.27
C SER A 229 19.73 6.00 -4.32
N LEU A 230 19.48 7.11 -4.99
CA LEU A 230 18.51 7.20 -6.09
C LEU A 230 19.23 7.27 -7.42
N VAL A 231 18.80 6.44 -8.38
CA VAL A 231 19.36 6.43 -9.74
C VAL A 231 18.25 6.55 -10.79
N PRO A 232 18.54 7.13 -11.97
CA PRO A 232 17.61 7.08 -13.10
C PRO A 232 17.41 5.63 -13.57
N ASP A 233 16.25 5.32 -14.14
CA ASP A 233 15.92 3.96 -14.62
C ASP A 233 16.94 3.46 -15.65
N THR A 234 17.55 4.36 -16.43
CA THR A 234 18.57 4.03 -17.43
C THR A 234 19.90 3.61 -16.84
N ALA A 235 20.16 3.88 -15.54
CA ALA A 235 21.41 3.53 -14.87
C ALA A 235 21.45 2.11 -14.31
N VAL A 236 20.38 1.33 -14.46
CA VAL A 236 20.29 -0.06 -13.93
C VAL A 236 21.45 -0.92 -14.45
N GLY A 237 21.63 -0.98 -15.79
CA GLY A 237 22.71 -1.75 -16.40
C GLY A 237 24.09 -1.29 -15.98
N TYR A 238 24.33 0.03 -15.92
CA TYR A 238 25.57 0.61 -15.44
C TYR A 238 25.87 0.19 -14.00
N SER A 239 24.89 0.29 -13.11
CA SER A 239 25.06 -0.04 -11.69
C SER A 239 25.44 -1.52 -11.49
N MET A 240 24.83 -2.42 -12.24
CA MET A 240 25.12 -3.86 -12.18
C MET A 240 26.46 -4.21 -12.82
N ALA A 241 26.78 -3.63 -13.99
CA ALA A 241 28.03 -3.87 -14.70
C ALA A 241 29.27 -3.40 -13.90
N ASN A 242 29.12 -2.39 -13.05
CA ASN A 242 30.18 -1.88 -12.19
C ASN A 242 30.19 -2.51 -10.77
N GLY A 243 29.42 -3.58 -10.54
CA GLY A 243 29.41 -4.28 -9.25
C GLY A 243 28.82 -3.47 -8.09
N LEU A 244 28.01 -2.45 -8.39
CA LEU A 244 27.40 -1.61 -7.35
C LEU A 244 26.15 -2.27 -6.72
N VAL A 245 25.69 -3.42 -7.25
CA VAL A 245 24.49 -4.13 -6.83
C VAL A 245 24.82 -5.60 -6.60
N ASN A 246 24.44 -6.13 -5.43
CA ASN A 246 24.63 -7.55 -5.09
C ASN A 246 23.33 -8.34 -5.28
N LYS A 247 22.19 -7.73 -4.98
CA LYS A 247 20.88 -8.37 -4.97
C LYS A 247 19.82 -7.42 -5.51
N VAL A 248 18.74 -8.01 -6.01
CA VAL A 248 17.56 -7.27 -6.45
C VAL A 248 16.34 -7.79 -5.71
N VAL A 249 15.50 -6.90 -5.20
CA VAL A 249 14.18 -7.23 -4.67
C VAL A 249 13.14 -6.26 -5.19
N VAL A 250 12.07 -6.78 -5.76
CA VAL A 250 10.96 -6.01 -6.33
C VAL A 250 9.62 -6.58 -5.88
N GLY A 251 8.58 -5.76 -5.91
CA GLY A 251 7.21 -6.22 -5.72
C GLY A 251 6.68 -6.99 -6.92
N ALA A 252 5.44 -7.44 -6.81
CA ALA A 252 4.69 -8.03 -7.90
C ALA A 252 3.23 -7.55 -7.86
N ASP A 253 2.72 -7.03 -8.96
CA ASP A 253 1.30 -6.72 -9.09
C ASP A 253 0.49 -8.02 -9.22
N ARG A 254 1.07 -9.02 -9.89
CA ARG A 254 0.47 -10.34 -10.09
C ARG A 254 1.52 -11.41 -10.34
N ILE A 255 1.36 -12.55 -9.69
CA ILE A 255 2.09 -13.79 -10.00
C ILE A 255 1.05 -14.82 -10.43
N VAL A 256 1.19 -15.39 -11.63
CA VAL A 256 0.28 -16.41 -12.16
C VAL A 256 0.82 -17.82 -11.86
N LYS A 257 -0.03 -18.85 -11.99
CA LYS A 257 0.33 -20.25 -11.69
C LYS A 257 1.56 -20.76 -12.43
N THR A 258 1.84 -20.21 -13.60
CA THR A 258 3.01 -20.56 -14.42
C THR A 258 4.31 -19.89 -13.96
N GLY A 259 4.27 -19.09 -12.87
CA GLY A 259 5.43 -18.37 -12.34
C GLY A 259 5.74 -17.04 -13.02
N HIS A 260 4.99 -16.64 -14.05
CA HIS A 260 5.20 -15.33 -14.66
C HIS A 260 4.78 -14.22 -13.68
N VAL A 261 5.62 -13.19 -13.59
CA VAL A 261 5.43 -12.03 -12.74
C VAL A 261 5.07 -10.83 -13.59
N PHE A 262 3.96 -10.19 -13.27
CA PHE A 262 3.55 -8.90 -13.82
C PHE A 262 3.80 -7.82 -12.77
N ASN A 263 4.50 -6.77 -13.16
CA ASN A 263 4.86 -5.68 -12.24
C ASN A 263 5.01 -4.37 -13.01
N LYS A 264 5.43 -3.33 -12.32
CA LYS A 264 5.71 -2.00 -12.85
C LYS A 264 6.60 -2.07 -14.10
N ILE A 265 6.28 -1.22 -15.09
CA ILE A 265 7.14 -1.01 -16.27
C ILE A 265 8.57 -0.70 -15.81
N GLY A 266 9.57 -1.31 -16.44
CA GLY A 266 10.98 -1.26 -16.05
C GLY A 266 11.45 -2.51 -15.29
N THR A 267 10.56 -3.26 -14.64
CA THR A 267 10.93 -4.49 -13.89
C THR A 267 11.57 -5.54 -14.80
N TYR A 268 11.09 -5.70 -16.03
CA TYR A 268 11.67 -6.62 -17.01
C TYR A 268 13.12 -6.25 -17.34
N GLN A 269 13.40 -4.95 -17.52
CA GLN A 269 14.76 -4.44 -17.74
C GLN A 269 15.66 -4.76 -16.54
N VAL A 270 15.19 -4.48 -15.31
CA VAL A 270 15.95 -4.78 -14.08
C VAL A 270 16.26 -6.27 -14.00
N ALA A 271 15.28 -7.14 -14.20
CA ALA A 271 15.44 -8.60 -14.15
C ALA A 271 16.38 -9.13 -15.25
N THR A 272 16.30 -8.58 -16.46
CA THR A 272 17.17 -8.95 -17.57
C THR A 272 18.62 -8.58 -17.30
N MET A 273 18.86 -7.36 -16.78
CA MET A 273 20.20 -6.91 -16.42
C MET A 273 20.76 -7.71 -15.24
N ALA A 274 19.95 -7.98 -14.21
CA ALA A 274 20.37 -8.83 -13.10
C ALA A 274 20.82 -10.22 -13.57
N LYS A 275 20.01 -10.87 -14.42
CA LYS A 275 20.37 -12.17 -15.02
C LYS A 275 21.67 -12.10 -15.84
N GLN A 276 21.86 -11.03 -16.63
CA GLN A 276 23.05 -10.84 -17.47
C GLN A 276 24.34 -10.70 -16.61
N HIS A 277 24.21 -10.13 -15.42
CA HIS A 277 25.35 -9.89 -14.52
C HIS A 277 25.46 -10.90 -13.37
N GLY A 278 24.65 -11.96 -13.37
CA GLY A 278 24.72 -13.03 -12.35
C GLY A 278 24.20 -12.62 -10.98
N ILE A 279 23.29 -11.64 -10.94
CA ILE A 279 22.66 -11.08 -9.72
C ILE A 279 21.30 -11.73 -9.49
#